data_84892d102c8b396fae800b76d3589f4c
#
_entry.id   84892d102c8b396fae800b76d3589f4c
#
_cell.length_a   1.000
_cell.length_b   1.000
_cell.length_c   1.000
_cell.angle_alpha   90.00
_cell.angle_beta   90.00
_cell.angle_gamma   90.00
#
_symmetry.space_group_name_H-M   'P 1'
#
loop_
_entity.id
_entity.type
_entity.pdbx_description
1 polymer ?
#
loop_
_entity_poly.entity_id
_entity_poly.type
_entity_poly.pdbx_seq_one_letter_code
_entity_poly.pdbx_strand_id
1 'polypeptide(L)'
;MSTRAGQDLRDDEVVRVRGLSKTYPAVRGRRGAPGVPEVRATDAVELDVRRGEVFGLLGPNGAGKSTLVRQLTGLLRPDAGQVEILGHDVVRHPERAARILAYLGQESTALDELTVSLAAETTGRLRGLEVRRARAERDAVLEELGLTPLAGRPLKKLSGGQRRLACFATALVGERPLLVLDEPTTGMDPVARRAVWAAVDRRRAERGTTVVLVTHNVIEAETVLDRVAVLDGGRVIACDTPAGLKERVADEVRVELVWREQAPLEVPEVAALRERAAESGRRWTLRLAPEEARAVVATVTGGAAFAALDDFTLATPSLEDVYLALGGAARQGLVKA
;
A
#
# COMPACT_ATOMS: atom_id res chain seq x y z
N MET A 1 -12.43 16.26 -41.74
CA MET A 1 -12.95 15.00 -41.21
C MET A 1 -11.82 14.34 -40.42
N SER A 2 -11.83 14.55 -39.11
CA SER A 2 -10.78 14.03 -38.23
C SER A 2 -11.43 12.99 -37.32
N THR A 3 -11.12 11.75 -37.55
CA THR A 3 -11.63 10.57 -36.88
C THR A 3 -11.14 10.59 -35.43
N ARG A 4 -12.03 10.89 -34.49
CA ARG A 4 -11.82 10.62 -33.05
C ARG A 4 -11.78 9.09 -32.88
N ALA A 5 -10.62 8.53 -32.68
CA ALA A 5 -10.47 7.22 -32.11
C ALA A 5 -10.89 7.31 -30.64
N GLY A 6 -12.17 7.11 -30.36
CA GLY A 6 -12.69 6.81 -29.04
C GLY A 6 -12.20 5.40 -28.69
N GLN A 7 -11.16 5.28 -27.87
CA GLN A 7 -10.90 4.06 -27.16
C GLN A 7 -12.01 3.92 -26.12
N ASP A 8 -12.89 2.94 -26.33
CA ASP A 8 -13.93 2.56 -25.39
C ASP A 8 -13.31 2.34 -24.01
N LEU A 9 -13.74 3.16 -23.03
CA LEU A 9 -13.59 2.84 -21.62
C LEU A 9 -14.22 1.45 -21.46
N ARG A 10 -13.49 0.48 -21.00
CA ARG A 10 -14.15 -0.69 -20.41
C ARG A 10 -14.99 -0.11 -19.28
N ASP A 11 -16.28 -0.38 -19.26
CA ASP A 11 -17.27 0.19 -18.31
C ASP A 11 -16.88 0.04 -16.83
N ASP A 12 -15.81 -0.67 -16.56
CA ASP A 12 -15.30 -1.03 -15.24
C ASP A 12 -14.07 -0.22 -14.76
N GLU A 13 -13.46 0.61 -15.62
CA GLU A 13 -12.26 1.36 -15.24
C GLU A 13 -12.63 2.71 -14.59
N VAL A 14 -12.15 2.96 -13.37
CA VAL A 14 -12.33 4.22 -12.62
C VAL A 14 -11.13 5.15 -12.79
N VAL A 15 -9.90 4.59 -12.82
CA VAL A 15 -8.66 5.35 -13.06
C VAL A 15 -7.93 4.75 -14.25
N ARG A 16 -7.51 5.61 -15.17
CA ARG A 16 -6.65 5.24 -16.30
C ARG A 16 -5.45 6.17 -16.36
N VAL A 17 -4.26 5.60 -16.37
CA VAL A 17 -2.98 6.31 -16.49
C VAL A 17 -2.28 5.83 -17.74
N ARG A 18 -1.81 6.78 -18.59
CA ARG A 18 -1.12 6.45 -19.84
C ARG A 18 0.12 7.32 -20.02
N GLY A 19 1.27 6.69 -20.13
CA GLY A 19 2.55 7.30 -20.43
C GLY A 19 3.00 8.37 -19.42
N LEU A 20 2.57 8.25 -18.14
CA LEU A 20 2.74 9.29 -17.15
C LEU A 20 4.19 9.42 -16.72
N SER A 21 4.78 10.61 -16.90
CA SER A 21 6.19 10.85 -16.63
C SER A 21 6.39 12.13 -15.82
N LYS A 22 7.40 12.08 -14.92
CA LYS A 22 7.85 13.24 -14.14
C LYS A 22 9.34 13.14 -13.85
N THR A 23 10.07 14.19 -14.25
CA THR A 23 11.48 14.34 -13.97
C THR A 23 11.69 15.55 -13.07
N TYR A 24 12.43 15.38 -11.99
CA TYR A 24 12.92 16.46 -11.17
C TYR A 24 14.34 16.81 -11.63
N PRO A 25 14.59 18.06 -12.07
CA PRO A 25 15.89 18.45 -12.58
C PRO A 25 16.97 18.40 -11.50
N ALA A 26 18.21 18.21 -11.93
CA ALA A 26 19.34 18.30 -11.04
C ALA A 26 19.42 19.70 -10.40
N VAL A 27 19.66 19.74 -9.09
CA VAL A 27 19.87 20.98 -8.35
C VAL A 27 21.34 21.11 -8.00
N ARG A 28 21.98 22.20 -8.42
CA ARG A 28 23.39 22.47 -8.06
C ARG A 28 23.49 22.72 -6.56
N GLY A 29 24.40 22.00 -5.91
CA GLY A 29 24.70 22.23 -4.49
C GLY A 29 25.17 23.67 -4.25
N ARG A 30 24.81 24.22 -3.07
CA ARG A 30 25.43 25.45 -2.56
C ARG A 30 26.85 25.15 -2.10
N ARG A 31 27.71 26.19 -1.99
CA ARG A 31 29.11 26.06 -1.58
C ARG A 31 29.25 25.16 -0.34
N GLY A 32 29.84 23.96 -0.50
CA GLY A 32 30.06 22.98 0.57
C GLY A 32 28.97 21.89 0.75
N ALA A 33 27.89 21.91 -0.05
CA ALA A 33 26.88 20.84 -0.06
C ALA A 33 26.83 20.14 -1.42
N PRO A 34 26.67 18.80 -1.46
CA PRO A 34 26.53 18.07 -2.73
C PRO A 34 25.25 18.51 -3.45
N GLY A 35 25.30 18.54 -4.78
CA GLY A 35 24.10 18.75 -5.61
C GLY A 35 23.17 17.54 -5.55
N VAL A 36 21.90 17.76 -5.88
CA VAL A 36 20.92 16.68 -6.06
C VAL A 36 20.92 16.29 -7.52
N PRO A 37 21.14 15.03 -7.90
CA PRO A 37 21.10 14.58 -9.28
C PRO A 37 19.68 14.69 -9.87
N GLU A 38 19.58 14.67 -11.17
CA GLU A 38 18.29 14.52 -11.85
C GLU A 38 17.63 13.21 -11.45
N VAL A 39 16.33 13.24 -11.17
CA VAL A 39 15.54 12.06 -10.78
C VAL A 39 14.30 11.95 -11.66
N ARG A 40 14.22 10.89 -12.44
CA ARG A 40 12.99 10.51 -13.14
C ARG A 40 12.10 9.74 -12.18
N ALA A 41 11.17 10.44 -11.53
CA ALA A 41 10.36 9.89 -10.46
C ALA A 41 9.17 9.04 -10.97
N THR A 42 8.64 9.35 -12.16
CA THR A 42 7.73 8.48 -12.93
C THR A 42 8.22 8.44 -14.37
N ASP A 43 8.22 7.29 -15.00
CA ASP A 43 8.76 7.04 -16.33
C ASP A 43 7.79 6.19 -17.16
N ALA A 44 7.01 6.85 -18.00
CA ALA A 44 5.99 6.25 -18.86
C ALA A 44 5.07 5.26 -18.12
N VAL A 45 4.61 5.65 -16.92
CA VAL A 45 3.75 4.80 -16.10
C VAL A 45 2.43 4.56 -16.81
N GLU A 46 2.05 3.29 -16.87
CA GLU A 46 0.74 2.84 -17.32
C GLU A 46 0.08 1.99 -16.24
N LEU A 47 -1.15 2.31 -15.89
CA LEU A 47 -1.97 1.52 -14.98
C LEU A 47 -3.46 1.82 -15.18
N ASP A 48 -4.28 0.89 -14.75
CA ASP A 48 -5.73 1.03 -14.64
C ASP A 48 -6.21 0.52 -13.29
N VAL A 49 -7.24 1.19 -12.76
CA VAL A 49 -7.91 0.81 -11.52
C VAL A 49 -9.37 0.57 -11.81
N ARG A 50 -9.89 -0.58 -11.38
CA ARG A 50 -11.26 -1.01 -11.61
C ARG A 50 -12.21 -0.48 -10.54
N ARG A 51 -13.47 -0.39 -10.88
CA ARG A 51 -14.52 0.04 -9.95
C ARG A 51 -14.64 -0.90 -8.75
N GLY A 52 -14.68 -0.33 -7.55
CA GLY A 52 -14.89 -1.07 -6.31
C GLY A 52 -13.70 -1.89 -5.83
N GLU A 53 -12.55 -1.89 -6.54
CA GLU A 53 -11.35 -2.58 -6.05
C GLU A 53 -10.54 -1.75 -5.04
N VAL A 54 -9.78 -2.43 -4.20
CA VAL A 54 -8.65 -1.86 -3.46
C VAL A 54 -7.38 -2.13 -4.25
N PHE A 55 -6.88 -1.11 -4.92
CA PHE A 55 -5.69 -1.18 -5.76
C PHE A 55 -4.46 -0.69 -5.00
N GLY A 56 -3.44 -1.53 -4.87
CA GLY A 56 -2.21 -1.22 -4.15
C GLY A 56 -1.12 -0.63 -5.02
N LEU A 57 -0.34 0.29 -4.45
CA LEU A 57 0.93 0.75 -4.99
C LEU A 57 2.04 0.34 -4.03
N LEU A 58 2.83 -0.66 -4.42
CA LEU A 58 3.98 -1.15 -3.66
C LEU A 58 5.30 -0.73 -4.32
N GLY A 59 6.36 -0.75 -3.56
CA GLY A 59 7.72 -0.47 -4.01
C GLY A 59 8.55 0.19 -2.92
N PRO A 60 9.87 0.29 -3.10
CA PRO A 60 10.77 0.86 -2.10
C PRO A 60 10.59 2.38 -1.98
N ASN A 61 11.27 2.95 -0.99
CA ASN A 61 11.40 4.39 -0.90
C ASN A 61 12.13 4.93 -2.13
N GLY A 62 11.61 6.00 -2.73
CA GLY A 62 12.14 6.56 -3.97
C GLY A 62 11.66 5.88 -5.27
N ALA A 63 10.81 4.85 -5.21
CA ALA A 63 10.24 4.19 -6.40
C ALA A 63 9.30 5.08 -7.24
N GLY A 64 8.90 6.24 -6.72
CA GLY A 64 8.00 7.17 -7.43
C GLY A 64 6.55 7.15 -6.94
N LYS A 65 6.18 6.32 -5.95
CA LYS A 65 4.81 6.17 -5.44
C LYS A 65 4.15 7.50 -5.06
N SER A 66 4.79 8.30 -4.22
CA SER A 66 4.24 9.60 -3.79
C SER A 66 4.14 10.61 -4.94
N THR A 67 5.05 10.55 -5.92
CA THR A 67 4.96 11.35 -7.14
C THR A 67 3.75 10.94 -7.96
N LEU A 68 3.57 9.64 -8.19
CA LEU A 68 2.41 9.09 -8.90
C LEU A 68 1.10 9.48 -8.21
N VAL A 69 1.01 9.31 -6.89
CA VAL A 69 -0.19 9.72 -6.11
C VAL A 69 -0.49 11.21 -6.26
N ARG A 70 0.52 12.08 -6.16
CA ARG A 70 0.32 13.52 -6.35
C ARG A 70 -0.13 13.87 -7.78
N GLN A 71 0.29 13.11 -8.78
CA GLN A 71 -0.18 13.27 -10.16
C GLN A 71 -1.64 12.80 -10.30
N LEU A 72 -2.00 11.65 -9.72
CA LEU A 72 -3.38 11.13 -9.70
C LEU A 72 -4.34 12.12 -9.00
N THR A 73 -3.88 12.73 -7.91
CA THR A 73 -4.71 13.66 -7.12
C THR A 73 -4.75 15.08 -7.68
N GLY A 74 -4.07 15.34 -8.82
CA GLY A 74 -4.00 16.67 -9.42
C GLY A 74 -3.11 17.68 -8.66
N LEU A 75 -2.39 17.22 -7.62
CA LEU A 75 -1.49 18.06 -6.82
C LEU A 75 -0.14 18.29 -7.48
N LEU A 76 0.19 17.51 -8.49
CA LEU A 76 1.44 17.60 -9.23
C LEU A 76 1.19 17.42 -10.73
N ARG A 77 1.56 18.42 -11.52
CA ARG A 77 1.45 18.31 -12.99
C ARG A 77 2.56 17.39 -13.52
N PRO A 78 2.23 16.35 -14.32
CA PRO A 78 3.20 15.54 -15.01
C PRO A 78 3.90 16.36 -16.12
N ASP A 79 5.07 15.88 -16.56
CA ASP A 79 5.78 16.44 -17.72
C ASP A 79 5.24 15.86 -19.03
N ALA A 80 4.73 14.60 -18.97
CA ALA A 80 4.08 13.93 -20.09
C ALA A 80 3.05 12.92 -19.59
N GLY A 81 2.15 12.50 -20.48
CA GLY A 81 1.14 11.50 -20.23
C GLY A 81 -0.21 12.06 -19.81
N GLN A 82 -1.11 11.15 -19.49
CA GLN A 82 -2.51 11.46 -19.17
C GLN A 82 -2.97 10.69 -17.94
N VAL A 83 -3.87 11.31 -17.17
CA VAL A 83 -4.59 10.68 -16.07
C VAL A 83 -6.06 10.97 -16.26
N GLU A 84 -6.85 9.93 -16.38
CA GLU A 84 -8.30 10.00 -16.49
C GLU A 84 -8.93 9.32 -15.28
N ILE A 85 -9.85 10.02 -14.60
CA ILE A 85 -10.59 9.50 -13.46
C ILE A 85 -12.07 9.68 -13.73
N LEU A 86 -12.83 8.58 -13.76
CA LEU A 86 -14.27 8.58 -14.09
C LEU A 86 -14.57 9.35 -15.37
N GLY A 87 -13.74 9.20 -16.40
CA GLY A 87 -13.90 9.90 -17.69
C GLY A 87 -13.42 11.36 -17.69
N HIS A 88 -12.80 11.84 -16.61
CA HIS A 88 -12.30 13.21 -16.53
C HIS A 88 -10.77 13.26 -16.60
N ASP A 89 -10.23 14.01 -17.56
CA ASP A 89 -8.79 14.32 -17.63
C ASP A 89 -8.41 15.27 -16.49
N VAL A 90 -7.73 14.72 -15.47
CA VAL A 90 -7.32 15.48 -14.29
C VAL A 90 -5.95 16.15 -14.46
N VAL A 91 -5.23 15.89 -15.56
CA VAL A 91 -4.00 16.63 -15.91
C VAL A 91 -4.36 18.00 -16.48
N ARG A 92 -5.38 18.06 -17.32
CA ARG A 92 -5.90 19.31 -17.91
C ARG A 92 -6.81 20.07 -16.95
N HIS A 93 -7.55 19.34 -16.10
CA HIS A 93 -8.57 19.87 -15.20
C HIS A 93 -8.34 19.35 -13.77
N PRO A 94 -7.24 19.76 -13.10
CA PRO A 94 -6.90 19.24 -11.75
C PRO A 94 -7.96 19.57 -10.69
N GLU A 95 -8.72 20.64 -10.87
CA GLU A 95 -9.84 21.01 -9.99
C GLU A 95 -10.95 19.94 -9.96
N ARG A 96 -11.06 19.11 -10.99
CA ARG A 96 -12.03 18.01 -11.03
C ARG A 96 -11.63 16.87 -10.10
N ALA A 97 -10.32 16.64 -9.92
CA ALA A 97 -9.84 15.61 -8.99
C ALA A 97 -10.42 15.83 -7.59
N ALA A 98 -10.37 17.05 -7.04
CA ALA A 98 -10.91 17.37 -5.72
C ALA A 98 -12.43 17.12 -5.58
N ARG A 99 -13.16 17.05 -6.69
CA ARG A 99 -14.62 16.79 -6.69
C ARG A 99 -14.95 15.30 -6.73
N ILE A 100 -14.04 14.47 -7.27
CA ILE A 100 -14.30 13.05 -7.54
C ILE A 100 -13.49 12.11 -6.65
N LEU A 101 -12.44 12.61 -5.97
CA LEU A 101 -11.65 11.81 -5.06
C LEU A 101 -11.50 12.46 -3.68
N ALA A 102 -11.26 11.61 -2.68
CA ALA A 102 -10.78 12.00 -1.37
C ALA A 102 -9.36 11.49 -1.20
N TYR A 103 -8.47 12.34 -0.73
CA TYR A 103 -7.06 12.03 -0.51
C TYR A 103 -6.68 12.14 0.96
N LEU A 104 -6.12 11.07 1.50
CA LEU A 104 -5.43 11.06 2.79
C LEU A 104 -3.92 10.95 2.53
N GLY A 105 -3.21 12.08 2.55
CA GLY A 105 -1.75 12.11 2.41
C GLY A 105 -1.01 11.69 3.67
N GLN A 106 0.31 11.51 3.59
CA GLN A 106 1.15 11.15 4.73
C GLN A 106 1.12 12.22 5.82
N GLU A 107 1.17 13.50 5.44
CA GLU A 107 1.13 14.64 6.36
C GLU A 107 -0.18 15.40 6.22
N SER A 108 -0.79 15.77 7.34
CA SER A 108 -2.05 16.50 7.41
C SER A 108 -1.98 17.62 8.45
N THR A 109 -0.90 18.41 8.44
CA THR A 109 -0.65 19.49 9.41
C THR A 109 -1.66 20.63 9.30
N ALA A 110 -2.27 20.82 8.13
CA ALA A 110 -3.26 21.88 7.90
C ALA A 110 -4.50 21.80 8.82
N LEU A 111 -4.79 20.62 9.37
CA LEU A 111 -5.94 20.40 10.25
C LEU A 111 -5.59 20.43 11.74
N ASP A 112 -4.32 20.60 12.12
CA ASP A 112 -3.82 20.39 13.46
C ASP A 112 -4.46 21.30 14.53
N GLU A 113 -4.80 22.51 14.17
CA GLU A 113 -5.43 23.48 15.07
C GLU A 113 -6.95 23.24 15.24
N LEU A 114 -7.57 22.48 14.34
CA LEU A 114 -8.98 22.21 14.40
C LEU A 114 -9.28 21.04 15.37
N THR A 115 -10.45 21.06 15.97
CA THR A 115 -10.96 19.88 16.67
C THR A 115 -11.33 18.81 15.66
N VAL A 116 -11.35 17.54 16.10
CA VAL A 116 -11.75 16.40 15.24
C VAL A 116 -13.10 16.66 14.59
N SER A 117 -14.07 17.10 15.37
CA SER A 117 -15.42 17.43 14.91
C SER A 117 -15.41 18.56 13.87
N LEU A 118 -14.69 19.66 14.14
CA LEU A 118 -14.64 20.81 13.25
C LEU A 118 -13.93 20.47 11.94
N ALA A 119 -12.84 19.70 11.99
CA ALA A 119 -12.11 19.26 10.80
C ALA A 119 -13.00 18.42 9.87
N ALA A 120 -13.73 17.46 10.43
CA ALA A 120 -14.64 16.61 9.69
C ALA A 120 -15.84 17.41 9.11
N GLU A 121 -16.50 18.25 9.91
CA GLU A 121 -17.60 19.10 9.45
C GLU A 121 -17.15 20.06 8.34
N THR A 122 -16.00 20.73 8.55
CA THR A 122 -15.46 21.69 7.55
C THR A 122 -15.14 20.97 6.23
N THR A 123 -14.56 19.77 6.28
CA THR A 123 -14.29 18.97 5.09
C THR A 123 -15.59 18.65 4.34
N GLY A 124 -16.64 18.23 5.03
CA GLY A 124 -17.94 17.98 4.42
C GLY A 124 -18.52 19.23 3.72
N ARG A 125 -18.41 20.37 4.38
CA ARG A 125 -18.87 21.66 3.82
C ARG A 125 -18.06 22.09 2.59
N LEU A 126 -16.74 21.94 2.64
CA LEU A 126 -15.86 22.22 1.48
C LEU A 126 -16.18 21.30 0.29
N ARG A 127 -16.70 20.09 0.56
CA ARG A 127 -17.17 19.14 -0.45
C ARG A 127 -18.59 19.39 -0.93
N GLY A 128 -19.24 20.47 -0.46
CA GLY A 128 -20.55 20.92 -0.92
C GLY A 128 -21.74 20.43 -0.10
N LEU A 129 -21.50 19.81 1.08
CA LEU A 129 -22.60 19.44 1.95
C LEU A 129 -23.19 20.66 2.67
N GLU A 130 -24.50 20.68 2.82
CA GLU A 130 -25.16 21.61 3.72
C GLU A 130 -24.76 21.36 5.17
N VAL A 131 -24.83 22.40 6.01
CA VAL A 131 -24.40 22.35 7.42
C VAL A 131 -25.03 21.19 8.18
N ARG A 132 -26.34 20.99 8.04
CA ARG A 132 -27.06 19.89 8.72
C ARG A 132 -26.54 18.52 8.29
N ARG A 133 -26.34 18.32 6.99
CA ARG A 133 -25.86 17.08 6.43
C ARG A 133 -24.39 16.84 6.79
N ALA A 134 -23.54 17.87 6.72
CA ALA A 134 -22.14 17.78 7.12
C ALA A 134 -21.99 17.36 8.58
N ARG A 135 -22.85 17.87 9.48
CA ARG A 135 -22.88 17.48 10.90
C ARG A 135 -23.33 16.03 11.07
N ALA A 136 -24.40 15.63 10.41
CA ALA A 136 -24.90 14.26 10.50
C ALA A 136 -23.87 13.24 9.99
N GLU A 137 -23.25 13.50 8.84
CA GLU A 137 -22.19 12.61 8.30
C GLU A 137 -20.93 12.59 9.20
N ARG A 138 -20.52 13.76 9.74
CA ARG A 138 -19.45 13.82 10.74
C ARG A 138 -19.75 12.93 11.94
N ASP A 139 -20.93 13.06 12.54
CA ASP A 139 -21.29 12.33 13.77
C ASP A 139 -21.31 10.82 13.47
N ALA A 140 -21.88 10.40 12.34
CA ALA A 140 -21.90 9.01 11.92
C ALA A 140 -20.48 8.45 11.70
N VAL A 141 -19.59 9.19 11.05
CA VAL A 141 -18.20 8.74 10.81
C VAL A 141 -17.40 8.71 12.11
N LEU A 142 -17.58 9.69 13.00
CA LEU A 142 -16.88 9.69 14.29
C LEU A 142 -17.35 8.55 15.19
N GLU A 143 -18.64 8.22 15.19
CA GLU A 143 -19.19 7.06 15.89
C GLU A 143 -18.65 5.75 15.31
N GLU A 144 -18.70 5.58 13.98
CA GLU A 144 -18.18 4.43 13.26
C GLU A 144 -16.72 4.11 13.60
N LEU A 145 -15.89 5.14 13.77
CA LEU A 145 -14.45 5.02 14.02
C LEU A 145 -14.10 5.10 15.52
N GLY A 146 -15.10 5.19 16.41
CA GLY A 146 -14.87 5.30 17.85
C GLY A 146 -14.22 6.62 18.28
N LEU A 147 -14.35 7.69 17.47
CA LEU A 147 -13.74 9.00 17.71
C LEU A 147 -14.65 9.97 18.47
N THR A 148 -15.89 9.62 18.75
CA THR A 148 -16.86 10.47 19.49
C THR A 148 -16.27 11.05 20.78
N PRO A 149 -15.54 10.29 21.65
CA PRO A 149 -14.97 10.84 22.87
C PRO A 149 -13.86 11.88 22.62
N LEU A 150 -13.32 11.91 21.41
CA LEU A 150 -12.23 12.81 21.00
C LEU A 150 -12.73 14.00 20.16
N ALA A 151 -14.02 14.07 19.85
CA ALA A 151 -14.61 15.02 18.91
C ALA A 151 -14.25 16.50 19.19
N GLY A 152 -14.20 16.90 20.46
CA GLY A 152 -13.84 18.25 20.89
C GLY A 152 -12.35 18.51 21.05
N ARG A 153 -11.47 17.52 20.83
CA ARG A 153 -10.02 17.68 21.00
C ARG A 153 -9.35 18.19 19.74
N PRO A 154 -8.44 19.16 19.78
CA PRO A 154 -7.61 19.54 18.63
C PRO A 154 -6.74 18.38 18.16
N LEU A 155 -6.57 18.23 16.82
CA LEU A 155 -5.83 17.13 16.23
C LEU A 155 -4.38 17.07 16.74
N LYS A 156 -3.72 18.21 16.93
CA LYS A 156 -2.34 18.31 17.47
C LYS A 156 -2.18 17.76 18.89
N LYS A 157 -3.28 17.60 19.64
CA LYS A 157 -3.29 17.07 21.01
C LYS A 157 -3.59 15.58 21.09
N LEU A 158 -3.77 14.92 19.96
CA LEU A 158 -4.00 13.50 19.85
C LEU A 158 -2.67 12.73 19.73
N SER A 159 -2.67 11.45 20.11
CA SER A 159 -1.55 10.57 19.77
C SER A 159 -1.42 10.42 18.25
N GLY A 160 -0.26 10.00 17.75
CA GLY A 160 -0.03 9.83 16.31
C GLY A 160 -1.10 8.96 15.63
N GLY A 161 -1.42 7.81 16.22
CA GLY A 161 -2.45 6.92 15.69
C GLY A 161 -3.85 7.52 15.76
N GLN A 162 -4.22 8.17 16.87
CA GLN A 162 -5.51 8.86 16.99
C GLN A 162 -5.63 10.01 15.99
N ARG A 163 -4.56 10.78 15.81
CA ARG A 163 -4.51 11.85 14.82
C ARG A 163 -4.67 11.31 13.41
N ARG A 164 -3.98 10.20 13.08
CA ARG A 164 -4.10 9.55 11.77
C ARG A 164 -5.52 9.05 11.53
N LEU A 165 -6.15 8.41 12.53
CA LEU A 165 -7.54 7.96 12.46
C LEU A 165 -8.52 9.14 12.30
N ALA A 166 -8.29 10.26 12.98
CA ALA A 166 -9.10 11.47 12.81
C ALA A 166 -8.95 12.08 11.41
N CYS A 167 -7.73 12.10 10.84
CA CYS A 167 -7.51 12.52 9.45
C CYS A 167 -8.21 11.57 8.46
N PHE A 168 -8.21 10.26 8.71
CA PHE A 168 -8.97 9.31 7.91
C PHE A 168 -10.48 9.58 8.01
N ALA A 169 -11.01 9.86 9.21
CA ALA A 169 -12.41 10.25 9.39
C ALA A 169 -12.77 11.46 8.51
N THR A 170 -11.90 12.50 8.46
CA THR A 170 -12.15 13.67 7.61
C THR A 170 -12.17 13.30 6.13
N ALA A 171 -11.38 12.32 5.70
CA ALA A 171 -11.37 11.87 4.31
C ALA A 171 -12.68 11.17 3.91
N LEU A 172 -13.42 10.60 4.87
CA LEU A 172 -14.67 9.88 4.61
C LEU A 172 -15.91 10.79 4.55
N VAL A 173 -15.90 11.97 5.22
CA VAL A 173 -17.06 12.87 5.22
C VAL A 173 -17.22 13.56 3.86
N GLY A 174 -18.45 13.63 3.35
CA GLY A 174 -18.75 14.19 2.03
C GLY A 174 -18.29 13.28 0.90
N GLU A 175 -18.56 12.06 1.02
CA GLU A 175 -18.30 10.91 0.13
C GLU A 175 -17.74 11.21 -1.28
N ARG A 176 -16.80 10.40 -1.67
CA ARG A 176 -16.20 10.42 -3.01
C ARG A 176 -16.13 9.01 -3.60
N PRO A 177 -16.36 8.83 -4.89
CA PRO A 177 -16.29 7.52 -5.53
C PRO A 177 -14.90 6.89 -5.53
N LEU A 178 -13.85 7.71 -5.34
CA LEU A 178 -12.46 7.26 -5.25
C LEU A 178 -11.81 7.76 -3.96
N LEU A 179 -11.24 6.83 -3.19
CA LEU A 179 -10.37 7.14 -2.04
C LEU A 179 -8.92 6.87 -2.41
N VAL A 180 -8.05 7.83 -2.19
CA VAL A 180 -6.60 7.67 -2.32
C VAL A 180 -6.00 7.78 -0.93
N LEU A 181 -5.45 6.68 -0.43
CA LEU A 181 -4.98 6.52 0.94
C LEU A 181 -3.47 6.26 0.94
N ASP A 182 -2.70 7.20 1.45
CA ASP A 182 -1.25 7.09 1.55
C ASP A 182 -0.87 6.77 3.00
N GLU A 183 -0.48 5.51 3.26
CA GLU A 183 -0.12 4.99 4.59
C GLU A 183 -1.23 5.21 5.65
N PRO A 184 -2.50 4.81 5.40
CA PRO A 184 -3.62 5.22 6.24
C PRO A 184 -3.55 4.75 7.68
N THR A 185 -2.91 3.62 7.95
CA THR A 185 -2.91 2.91 9.24
C THR A 185 -1.60 3.04 10.03
N THR A 186 -0.64 3.81 9.51
CA THR A 186 0.67 4.00 10.15
C THR A 186 0.52 4.57 11.56
N GLY A 187 1.17 3.92 12.53
CA GLY A 187 1.14 4.32 13.95
C GLY A 187 -0.17 4.00 14.68
N MET A 188 -1.10 3.29 14.05
CA MET A 188 -2.34 2.84 14.70
C MET A 188 -2.16 1.50 15.42
N ASP A 189 -2.89 1.36 16.52
CA ASP A 189 -3.07 0.07 17.17
C ASP A 189 -3.93 -0.89 16.33
N PRO A 190 -3.94 -2.20 16.65
CA PRO A 190 -4.70 -3.19 15.87
C PRO A 190 -6.22 -2.94 15.84
N VAL A 191 -6.79 -2.31 16.86
CA VAL A 191 -8.24 -2.02 16.94
C VAL A 191 -8.58 -0.90 15.95
N ALA A 192 -7.84 0.21 16.02
CA ALA A 192 -8.00 1.33 15.09
C ALA A 192 -7.79 0.91 13.63
N ARG A 193 -6.78 0.06 13.37
CA ARG A 193 -6.52 -0.47 12.02
C ARG A 193 -7.70 -1.29 11.48
N ARG A 194 -8.29 -2.17 12.32
CA ARG A 194 -9.49 -2.92 11.93
C ARG A 194 -10.67 -2.01 11.64
N ALA A 195 -10.86 -0.94 12.44
CA ALA A 195 -11.94 0.03 12.21
C ALA A 195 -11.78 0.76 10.86
N VAL A 196 -10.54 1.13 10.47
CA VAL A 196 -10.25 1.72 9.15
C VAL A 196 -10.70 0.78 8.03
N TRP A 197 -10.27 -0.49 8.06
CA TRP A 197 -10.60 -1.43 6.99
C TRP A 197 -12.07 -1.80 6.97
N ALA A 198 -12.70 -1.98 8.12
CA ALA A 198 -14.16 -2.18 8.18
C ALA A 198 -14.94 -0.99 7.58
N ALA A 199 -14.47 0.24 7.81
CA ALA A 199 -15.08 1.43 7.22
C ALA A 199 -14.86 1.53 5.70
N VAL A 200 -13.71 1.08 5.19
CA VAL A 200 -13.42 0.97 3.75
C VAL A 200 -14.33 -0.08 3.11
N ASP A 201 -14.38 -1.30 3.68
CA ASP A 201 -15.18 -2.40 3.14
C ASP A 201 -16.67 -2.07 3.09
N ARG A 202 -17.20 -1.41 4.13
CA ARG A 202 -18.58 -0.93 4.12
C ARG A 202 -18.87 -0.02 2.94
N ARG A 203 -17.99 0.96 2.66
CA ARG A 203 -18.17 1.90 1.53
C ARG A 203 -18.02 1.24 0.17
N ARG A 204 -17.16 0.23 0.08
CA ARG A 204 -17.06 -0.62 -1.10
C ARG A 204 -18.36 -1.38 -1.35
N ALA A 205 -18.87 -2.06 -0.32
CA ALA A 205 -20.07 -2.88 -0.42
C ALA A 205 -21.34 -2.05 -0.69
N GLU A 206 -21.52 -0.93 0.00
CA GLU A 206 -22.73 -0.12 -0.09
C GLU A 206 -22.74 0.82 -1.28
N ARG A 207 -21.58 1.27 -1.78
CA ARG A 207 -21.45 2.41 -2.72
C ARG A 207 -20.53 2.16 -3.89
N GLY A 208 -19.87 1.02 -3.94
CA GLY A 208 -18.90 0.71 -4.99
C GLY A 208 -17.68 1.63 -4.96
N THR A 209 -17.31 2.16 -3.77
CA THR A 209 -16.15 3.04 -3.62
C THR A 209 -14.88 2.31 -4.03
N THR A 210 -14.09 2.93 -4.89
CA THR A 210 -12.78 2.43 -5.34
C THR A 210 -11.69 3.00 -4.44
N VAL A 211 -10.65 2.23 -4.16
CA VAL A 211 -9.55 2.65 -3.28
C VAL A 211 -8.20 2.47 -3.97
N VAL A 212 -7.38 3.51 -3.96
CA VAL A 212 -5.94 3.42 -4.27
C VAL A 212 -5.19 3.51 -2.95
N LEU A 213 -4.49 2.45 -2.59
CA LEU A 213 -3.73 2.32 -1.34
C LEU A 213 -2.24 2.37 -1.63
N VAL A 214 -1.53 3.27 -0.97
CA VAL A 214 -0.08 3.23 -0.86
C VAL A 214 0.27 2.73 0.53
N THR A 215 1.02 1.66 0.62
CA THR A 215 1.53 1.15 1.90
C THR A 215 2.87 0.46 1.72
N HIS A 216 3.68 0.49 2.75
CA HIS A 216 4.88 -0.34 2.88
C HIS A 216 4.65 -1.56 3.79
N ASN A 217 3.47 -1.65 4.40
CA ASN A 217 3.09 -2.79 5.23
C ASN A 217 2.60 -3.95 4.34
N VAL A 218 3.50 -4.89 4.08
CA VAL A 218 3.26 -6.05 3.21
C VAL A 218 2.12 -6.93 3.73
N ILE A 219 2.06 -7.17 5.05
CA ILE A 219 1.02 -8.01 5.66
C ILE A 219 -0.37 -7.39 5.45
N GLU A 220 -0.47 -6.08 5.63
CA GLU A 220 -1.71 -5.35 5.39
C GLU A 220 -2.09 -5.39 3.90
N ALA A 221 -1.10 -5.16 3.03
CA ALA A 221 -1.29 -5.23 1.59
C ALA A 221 -1.85 -6.59 1.14
N GLU A 222 -1.28 -7.68 1.65
CA GLU A 222 -1.74 -9.04 1.33
C GLU A 222 -3.18 -9.35 1.76
N THR A 223 -3.65 -8.65 2.79
CA THR A 223 -4.98 -8.91 3.37
C THR A 223 -6.08 -8.10 2.69
N VAL A 224 -5.77 -6.87 2.25
CA VAL A 224 -6.81 -5.93 1.82
C VAL A 224 -6.80 -5.63 0.32
N LEU A 225 -5.72 -5.95 -0.41
CA LEU A 225 -5.60 -5.62 -1.83
C LEU A 225 -6.27 -6.65 -2.73
N ASP A 226 -7.07 -6.17 -3.69
CA ASP A 226 -7.57 -6.98 -4.79
C ASP A 226 -6.51 -7.11 -5.90
N ARG A 227 -5.83 -6.01 -6.23
CA ARG A 227 -4.72 -5.95 -7.18
C ARG A 227 -3.65 -4.99 -6.70
N VAL A 228 -2.43 -5.20 -7.16
CA VAL A 228 -1.29 -4.39 -6.78
C VAL A 228 -0.33 -4.15 -7.94
N ALA A 229 0.09 -2.91 -8.11
CA ALA A 229 1.19 -2.54 -8.97
C ALA A 229 2.48 -2.39 -8.14
N VAL A 230 3.53 -3.06 -8.59
CA VAL A 230 4.88 -2.94 -8.03
C VAL A 230 5.63 -1.89 -8.82
N LEU A 231 6.07 -0.84 -8.15
CA LEU A 231 6.87 0.24 -8.73
C LEU A 231 8.34 0.09 -8.36
N ASP A 232 9.21 0.24 -9.34
CA ASP A 232 10.64 0.41 -9.13
C ASP A 232 11.22 1.38 -10.18
N GLY A 233 12.12 2.28 -9.74
CA GLY A 233 12.77 3.25 -10.62
C GLY A 233 11.79 4.13 -11.43
N GLY A 234 10.60 4.43 -10.89
CA GLY A 234 9.58 5.23 -11.56
C GLY A 234 8.71 4.45 -12.56
N ARG A 235 8.87 3.14 -12.67
CA ARG A 235 8.13 2.29 -13.61
C ARG A 235 7.29 1.25 -12.88
N VAL A 236 6.18 0.85 -13.47
CA VAL A 236 5.43 -0.34 -13.05
C VAL A 236 6.14 -1.57 -13.61
N ILE A 237 6.73 -2.39 -12.73
CA ILE A 237 7.46 -3.60 -13.12
C ILE A 237 6.58 -4.85 -13.10
N ALA A 238 5.50 -4.83 -12.34
CA ALA A 238 4.48 -5.86 -12.32
C ALA A 238 3.14 -5.30 -11.83
N CYS A 239 2.04 -5.88 -12.30
CA CYS A 239 0.69 -5.55 -11.83
C CYS A 239 -0.18 -6.81 -11.94
N ASP A 240 -0.70 -7.28 -10.79
CA ASP A 240 -1.57 -8.46 -10.71
C ASP A 240 -2.28 -8.51 -9.35
N THR A 241 -3.05 -9.59 -9.08
CA THR A 241 -3.49 -9.92 -7.73
C THR A 241 -2.28 -10.29 -6.85
N PRO A 242 -2.35 -10.11 -5.52
CA PRO A 242 -1.29 -10.57 -4.61
C PRO A 242 -0.90 -12.03 -4.83
N ALA A 243 -1.89 -12.92 -5.03
CA ALA A 243 -1.67 -14.34 -5.32
C ALA A 243 -0.92 -14.54 -6.65
N GLY A 244 -1.39 -13.90 -7.74
CA GLY A 244 -0.76 -14.01 -9.05
C GLY A 244 0.69 -13.50 -9.09
N LEU A 245 1.00 -12.43 -8.31
CA LEU A 245 2.39 -11.98 -8.19
C LEU A 245 3.27 -12.97 -7.43
N LYS A 246 2.73 -13.58 -6.36
CA LYS A 246 3.43 -14.61 -5.58
C LYS A 246 3.72 -15.86 -6.42
N GLU A 247 2.77 -16.28 -7.25
CA GLU A 247 2.94 -17.43 -8.15
C GLU A 247 4.09 -17.23 -9.15
N ARG A 248 4.34 -15.99 -9.60
CA ARG A 248 5.45 -15.68 -10.53
C ARG A 248 6.85 -15.88 -9.93
N VAL A 249 6.95 -15.91 -8.60
CA VAL A 249 8.21 -16.08 -7.86
C VAL A 249 8.18 -17.32 -6.96
N ALA A 250 7.15 -18.15 -7.08
CA ALA A 250 6.86 -19.28 -6.20
C ALA A 250 7.63 -20.57 -6.58
N ASP A 251 8.82 -20.44 -7.19
CA ASP A 251 9.68 -21.61 -7.38
C ASP A 251 10.12 -22.21 -6.04
N GLU A 252 10.07 -21.43 -4.96
CA GLU A 252 10.47 -21.86 -3.63
C GLU A 252 9.49 -21.41 -2.55
N VAL A 253 9.33 -22.28 -1.54
CA VAL A 253 8.57 -22.01 -0.32
C VAL A 253 9.56 -21.92 0.84
N ARG A 254 9.34 -20.97 1.73
CA ARG A 254 10.14 -20.82 2.95
C ARG A 254 9.61 -21.72 4.04
N VAL A 255 10.45 -22.64 4.51
CA VAL A 255 10.21 -23.44 5.70
C VAL A 255 11.07 -22.88 6.83
N GLU A 256 10.45 -22.47 7.92
CA GLU A 256 11.15 -22.12 9.17
C GLU A 256 10.91 -23.20 10.19
N LEU A 257 11.99 -23.68 10.81
CA LEU A 257 11.96 -24.62 11.91
C LEU A 257 12.59 -23.94 13.12
N VAL A 258 11.92 -23.95 14.25
CA VAL A 258 12.44 -23.41 15.52
C VAL A 258 12.62 -24.59 16.47
N TRP A 259 13.85 -24.82 16.89
CA TRP A 259 14.20 -25.90 17.81
C TRP A 259 14.07 -25.45 19.27
N ARG A 260 13.66 -26.33 20.17
CA ARG A 260 13.55 -26.03 21.61
C ARG A 260 14.89 -25.64 22.21
N GLU A 261 15.92 -26.43 21.92
CA GLU A 261 17.31 -26.19 22.35
C GLU A 261 18.22 -26.18 21.11
N GLN A 262 18.56 -27.34 20.58
CA GLN A 262 19.37 -27.53 19.38
C GLN A 262 18.67 -28.50 18.43
N ALA A 263 19.01 -28.38 17.14
CA ALA A 263 18.51 -29.32 16.13
C ALA A 263 19.00 -30.71 16.44
N PRO A 264 18.15 -31.75 16.42
CA PRO A 264 18.52 -33.12 16.70
C PRO A 264 19.28 -33.73 15.50
N LEU A 265 20.57 -33.46 15.43
CA LEU A 265 21.45 -33.91 14.33
C LEU A 265 21.66 -35.42 14.28
N GLU A 266 21.31 -36.13 15.34
CA GLU A 266 21.24 -37.59 15.40
C GLU A 266 20.11 -38.17 14.54
N VAL A 267 19.14 -37.34 14.15
CA VAL A 267 18.09 -37.68 13.20
C VAL A 267 18.60 -37.42 11.78
N PRO A 268 18.79 -38.47 10.94
CA PRO A 268 19.46 -38.31 9.64
C PRO A 268 18.78 -37.31 8.73
N GLU A 269 17.43 -37.24 8.76
CA GLU A 269 16.62 -36.33 7.97
C GLU A 269 16.87 -34.88 8.36
N VAL A 270 17.06 -34.57 9.66
CA VAL A 270 17.38 -33.22 10.16
C VAL A 270 18.81 -32.88 9.80
N ALA A 271 19.76 -33.81 9.97
CA ALA A 271 21.15 -33.59 9.59
C ALA A 271 21.30 -33.23 8.11
N ALA A 272 20.53 -33.87 7.22
CA ALA A 272 20.52 -33.56 5.78
C ALA A 272 19.97 -32.14 5.46
N LEU A 273 19.09 -31.60 6.28
CA LEU A 273 18.54 -30.24 6.08
C LEU A 273 19.56 -29.16 6.46
N ARG A 274 20.51 -29.46 7.34
CA ARG A 274 21.46 -28.48 7.85
C ARG A 274 22.31 -27.83 6.76
N GLU A 275 22.73 -28.59 5.77
CA GLU A 275 23.56 -28.09 4.67
C GLU A 275 22.87 -27.03 3.83
N ARG A 276 21.54 -27.04 3.85
CA ARG A 276 20.67 -26.14 3.07
C ARG A 276 20.00 -25.06 3.92
N ALA A 277 20.11 -25.17 5.24
CA ALA A 277 19.48 -24.26 6.18
C ALA A 277 20.33 -23.02 6.42
N ALA A 278 19.72 -21.85 6.37
CA ALA A 278 20.28 -20.65 6.96
C ALA A 278 20.01 -20.68 8.47
N GLU A 279 21.07 -20.91 9.27
CA GLU A 279 20.97 -21.03 10.71
C GLU A 279 21.06 -19.65 11.41
N SER A 280 20.13 -19.39 12.32
CA SER A 280 20.14 -18.22 13.21
C SER A 280 19.76 -18.67 14.62
N GLY A 281 20.75 -19.05 15.41
CA GLY A 281 20.54 -19.64 16.73
C GLY A 281 19.71 -20.91 16.65
N ARG A 282 18.54 -20.92 17.32
CA ARG A 282 17.61 -22.07 17.30
C ARG A 282 16.72 -22.14 16.06
N ARG A 283 16.76 -21.13 15.18
CA ARG A 283 15.92 -21.04 13.98
C ARG A 283 16.70 -21.45 12.75
N TRP A 284 16.09 -22.33 11.97
CA TRP A 284 16.54 -22.72 10.65
C TRP A 284 15.56 -22.25 9.60
N THR A 285 16.06 -21.65 8.54
CA THR A 285 15.27 -21.19 7.40
C THR A 285 15.75 -21.92 6.15
N LEU A 286 14.82 -22.61 5.48
CA LEU A 286 15.07 -23.31 4.22
C LEU A 286 14.22 -22.69 3.12
N ARG A 287 14.74 -22.67 1.90
CA ARG A 287 14.00 -22.36 0.68
C ARG A 287 13.95 -23.62 -0.17
N LEU A 288 12.76 -24.12 -0.41
CA LEU A 288 12.53 -25.45 -0.99
C LEU A 288 11.41 -25.37 -2.03
N ALA A 289 11.48 -26.23 -3.04
CA ALA A 289 10.34 -26.45 -3.93
C ALA A 289 9.08 -26.84 -3.12
N PRO A 290 7.86 -26.47 -3.53
CA PRO A 290 6.64 -26.69 -2.75
C PRO A 290 6.43 -28.14 -2.32
N GLU A 291 6.71 -29.11 -3.20
CA GLU A 291 6.58 -30.54 -2.88
C GLU A 291 7.64 -31.00 -1.85
N GLU A 292 8.86 -30.51 -1.99
CA GLU A 292 9.93 -30.80 -1.06
C GLU A 292 9.67 -30.20 0.32
N ALA A 293 9.16 -28.96 0.37
CA ALA A 293 8.77 -28.29 1.60
C ALA A 293 7.71 -29.08 2.37
N ARG A 294 6.70 -29.62 1.66
CA ARG A 294 5.69 -30.49 2.26
C ARG A 294 6.30 -31.77 2.82
N ALA A 295 7.22 -32.39 2.08
CA ALA A 295 7.90 -33.59 2.52
C ALA A 295 8.74 -33.32 3.79
N VAL A 296 9.49 -32.22 3.82
CA VAL A 296 10.28 -31.81 4.99
C VAL A 296 9.39 -31.60 6.22
N VAL A 297 8.29 -30.83 6.07
CA VAL A 297 7.37 -30.59 7.18
C VAL A 297 6.77 -31.91 7.66
N ALA A 298 6.31 -32.80 6.78
CA ALA A 298 5.76 -34.09 7.15
C ALA A 298 6.78 -34.96 7.90
N THR A 299 8.03 -34.97 7.45
CA THR A 299 9.13 -35.74 8.08
C THR A 299 9.44 -35.19 9.49
N VAL A 300 9.59 -33.87 9.62
CA VAL A 300 9.95 -33.27 10.92
C VAL A 300 8.79 -33.36 11.91
N THR A 301 7.53 -33.21 11.46
CA THR A 301 6.35 -33.27 12.35
C THR A 301 5.88 -34.69 12.65
N GLY A 302 6.14 -35.65 11.77
CA GLY A 302 5.74 -37.06 11.93
C GLY A 302 6.80 -37.95 12.57
N GLY A 303 8.05 -37.48 12.76
CA GLY A 303 9.18 -38.28 13.16
C GLY A 303 9.72 -37.97 14.55
N ALA A 304 10.92 -38.58 14.86
CA ALA A 304 11.60 -38.37 16.13
C ALA A 304 12.03 -36.93 16.41
N ALA A 305 12.19 -36.11 15.36
CA ALA A 305 12.53 -34.69 15.45
C ALA A 305 11.43 -33.82 16.07
N PHE A 306 10.17 -34.28 16.05
CA PHE A 306 9.03 -33.49 16.55
C PHE A 306 9.16 -33.10 18.02
N ALA A 307 9.72 -33.99 18.85
CA ALA A 307 9.93 -33.71 20.28
C ALA A 307 10.90 -32.53 20.52
N ALA A 308 11.85 -32.32 19.61
CA ALA A 308 12.83 -31.24 19.67
C ALA A 308 12.33 -29.95 18.99
N LEU A 309 11.22 -30.01 18.21
CA LEU A 309 10.65 -28.86 17.53
C LEU A 309 9.82 -28.03 18.51
N ASP A 310 10.05 -26.73 18.51
CA ASP A 310 9.27 -25.74 19.27
C ASP A 310 8.16 -25.14 18.44
N ASP A 311 8.49 -24.74 17.20
CA ASP A 311 7.56 -24.15 16.24
C ASP A 311 8.03 -24.43 14.80
N PHE A 312 7.10 -24.40 13.86
CA PHE A 312 7.42 -24.41 12.44
C PHE A 312 6.45 -23.55 11.64
N THR A 313 6.96 -22.97 10.57
CA THR A 313 6.17 -22.17 9.65
C THR A 313 6.45 -22.59 8.22
N LEU A 314 5.40 -22.82 7.45
CA LEU A 314 5.44 -22.98 6.00
C LEU A 314 4.88 -21.70 5.37
N ALA A 315 5.75 -20.86 4.85
CA ALA A 315 5.35 -19.59 4.27
C ALA A 315 5.53 -19.59 2.76
N THR A 316 4.44 -19.34 2.05
CA THR A 316 4.52 -18.95 0.62
C THR A 316 5.26 -17.61 0.50
N PRO A 317 5.86 -17.30 -0.66
CA PRO A 317 6.50 -16.01 -0.88
C PRO A 317 5.59 -14.85 -0.47
N SER A 318 6.16 -13.85 0.18
CA SER A 318 5.46 -12.60 0.50
C SER A 318 5.53 -11.63 -0.67
N LEU A 319 4.72 -10.58 -0.67
CA LEU A 319 4.86 -9.48 -1.65
C LEU A 319 6.22 -8.78 -1.55
N GLU A 320 6.92 -8.87 -0.40
CA GLU A 320 8.29 -8.40 -0.26
C GLU A 320 9.27 -9.28 -1.04
N ASP A 321 9.11 -10.62 -0.96
CA ASP A 321 9.89 -11.55 -1.76
C ASP A 321 9.65 -11.34 -3.26
N VAL A 322 8.40 -11.08 -3.66
CA VAL A 322 8.06 -10.70 -5.05
C VAL A 322 8.83 -9.46 -5.48
N TYR A 323 8.81 -8.41 -4.65
CA TYR A 323 9.55 -7.17 -4.96
C TYR A 323 11.05 -7.43 -5.10
N LEU A 324 11.65 -8.19 -4.17
CA LEU A 324 13.08 -8.52 -4.20
C LEU A 324 13.46 -9.34 -5.45
N ALA A 325 12.60 -10.27 -5.85
CA ALA A 325 12.83 -11.09 -7.04
C ALA A 325 12.69 -10.31 -8.35
N LEU A 326 11.71 -9.40 -8.45
CA LEU A 326 11.40 -8.67 -9.69
C LEU A 326 12.31 -7.46 -9.94
N GLY A 327 12.89 -6.85 -8.93
CA GLY A 327 13.65 -5.61 -9.13
C GLY A 327 14.69 -5.30 -8.05
N GLY A 328 14.51 -5.83 -6.84
CA GLY A 328 15.35 -5.47 -5.69
C GLY A 328 16.78 -5.98 -5.76
N ALA A 329 17.05 -7.03 -6.53
CA ALA A 329 18.38 -7.63 -6.65
C ALA A 329 19.40 -6.69 -7.34
N ALA A 330 18.96 -5.81 -8.23
CA ALA A 330 19.85 -4.89 -8.94
C ALA A 330 20.45 -3.80 -8.04
N ARG A 331 19.85 -3.50 -6.88
CA ARG A 331 20.31 -2.44 -5.95
C ARG A 331 21.15 -2.94 -4.77
N GLN A 332 21.14 -4.23 -4.45
CA GLN A 332 21.99 -4.76 -3.37
C GLN A 332 23.49 -4.73 -3.69
N GLY A 333 23.86 -4.58 -4.96
CA GLY A 333 25.25 -4.38 -5.41
C GLY A 333 25.81 -2.98 -5.12
N LEU A 334 24.99 -1.97 -4.82
CA LEU A 334 25.41 -0.57 -4.65
C LEU A 334 25.60 -0.14 -3.18
N VAL A 335 25.27 -1.01 -2.21
CA VAL A 335 25.43 -0.73 -0.76
C VAL A 335 26.72 -1.33 -0.20
N LYS A 336 27.52 -2.02 -1.03
CA LYS A 336 28.85 -2.57 -0.67
C LYS A 336 29.96 -1.95 -1.50
N ALA A 337 29.98 -0.64 -1.61
CA ALA A 337 31.15 0.10 -2.11
C ALA A 337 31.36 1.37 -1.25
#